data_68abf260c283bed75d1aec070b061939
#
_entry.id   68abf260c283bed75d1aec070b061939
#
_cell.length_a   1.000
_cell.length_b   1.000
_cell.length_c   1.000
_cell.angle_alpha   90.00
_cell.angle_beta   90.00
_cell.angle_gamma   90.00
#
_symmetry.space_group_name_H-M   'P 1'
#
loop_
_entity.id
_entity.type
_entity.pdbx_description
1 polymer ?
#
loop_
_entity_poly.entity_id
_entity_poly.type
_entity_poly.pdbx_seq_one_letter_code
_entity_poly.pdbx_strand_id
1 'polypeptide(L)'
;YSSAASDVYKRQITIGDFATTSGWDIPEEPMDDTVLKERQVFGGTFDQYPATTTIDPEFQRVAQMNKYMWLYQKGNEDENVAGVLSLDPVFLQALLGATGEVKLSDGRVLDSTTTVPFFASDLYTDYPDFEQQNNFVSEAAQAIMNHVLGNANASTASPLLKAIRDTSASGHFKLWMADPDEQEALIATGLIDDKASGELSADSQVPEAGIYLSELQQGKQDWYLKTSTTVTKTCGDASASQNALYSGVLDKRITTAVRNTHLGQFTEDQLGDEYTVTFTMKNTLTKAKAESLPDFVNGGSENPVLGGMLYRVVLTAPYGGEITAVQADIDSWGTNTASLYDRQYIMFNQQWIEPGKELTIAYTVRVSSDATHPLNVVTTPVVNADGVETGSNGNVTDECTADTNGADGANGADGANGGADGGADGGKNDAHKDASSDPSAGLDALDKLKSQISCPVDLKSLAGSM
;
A
#
# COMPACT_ATOMS: atom_id res chain seq x y z
N TYR A 1 7.35 14.88 5.12
CA TYR A 1 6.01 15.18 4.61
C TYR A 1 5.82 16.69 4.63
N SER A 2 5.35 17.24 3.52
CA SER A 2 4.90 18.62 3.44
C SER A 2 3.39 18.64 3.22
N SER A 3 2.68 19.51 3.92
CA SER A 3 1.26 19.74 3.71
C SER A 3 1.03 21.06 2.98
N ALA A 4 0.10 21.07 2.05
CA ALA A 4 -0.37 22.27 1.39
C ALA A 4 -1.89 22.36 1.56
N ALA A 5 -2.40 23.54 1.92
CA ALA A 5 -3.81 23.82 1.86
C ALA A 5 -4.16 24.32 0.46
N SER A 6 -5.28 23.85 -0.11
CA SER A 6 -5.84 24.41 -1.33
C SER A 6 -7.20 25.05 -1.02
N ASP A 7 -7.42 26.25 -1.55
CA ASP A 7 -8.68 26.97 -1.42
C ASP A 7 -9.32 27.14 -2.79
N VAL A 8 -10.63 26.86 -2.87
CA VAL A 8 -11.43 27.06 -4.08
C VAL A 8 -12.29 28.30 -3.93
N TYR A 9 -11.75 29.44 -4.33
CA TYR A 9 -12.47 30.68 -4.33
C TYR A 9 -12.70 31.18 -5.76
N LYS A 10 -13.94 31.49 -6.09
CA LYS A 10 -14.34 32.04 -7.40
C LYS A 10 -13.95 31.18 -8.61
N ARG A 11 -14.02 29.85 -8.49
CA ARG A 11 -13.70 28.89 -9.56
C ARG A 11 -12.21 28.77 -9.90
N GLN A 12 -11.32 29.17 -8.98
CA GLN A 12 -9.87 28.97 -9.13
C GLN A 12 -9.38 28.02 -8.05
N ILE A 13 -8.62 26.99 -8.45
CA ILE A 13 -7.85 26.17 -7.53
C ILE A 13 -6.59 26.95 -7.19
N THR A 14 -6.42 27.29 -5.92
CA THR A 14 -5.19 27.90 -5.44
C THR A 14 -4.41 26.88 -4.64
N ILE A 15 -3.15 26.66 -5.00
CA ILE A 15 -2.23 25.83 -4.23
C ILE A 15 -1.60 26.73 -3.18
N GLY A 16 -1.85 26.43 -1.89
CA GLY A 16 -1.24 27.13 -0.77
C GLY A 16 0.26 26.79 -0.63
N ASP A 17 0.92 27.46 0.31
CA ASP A 17 2.33 27.22 0.58
C ASP A 17 2.54 25.82 1.18
N PHE A 18 3.65 25.21 0.79
CA PHE A 18 4.07 23.94 1.39
C PHE A 18 4.71 24.23 2.75
N ALA A 19 4.22 23.51 3.78
CA ALA A 19 4.78 23.59 5.12
C ALA A 19 5.34 22.22 5.54
N THR A 20 6.48 22.23 6.21
CA THR A 20 6.98 21.03 6.88
C THR A 20 6.21 20.85 8.18
N THR A 21 5.87 19.61 8.52
CA THR A 21 5.14 19.29 9.74
C THR A 21 6.02 19.18 10.99
N SER A 22 7.33 19.35 10.85
CA SER A 22 8.30 19.26 11.95
C SER A 22 8.21 20.36 12.99
N GLY A 23 7.54 21.46 12.66
CA GLY A 23 7.33 22.61 13.57
C GLY A 23 5.90 22.71 14.10
N TRP A 24 5.07 21.70 13.88
CA TRP A 24 3.68 21.73 14.35
C TRP A 24 3.60 21.54 15.86
N ASP A 25 2.66 22.26 16.48
CA ASP A 25 2.30 22.04 17.87
C ASP A 25 1.62 20.67 18.02
N ILE A 26 2.03 19.93 19.06
CA ILE A 26 1.48 18.62 19.39
C ILE A 26 0.19 18.81 20.18
N PRO A 27 -0.96 18.22 19.76
CA PRO A 27 -2.18 18.29 20.54
C PRO A 27 -1.99 17.75 21.96
N GLU A 28 -2.50 18.47 22.96
CA GLU A 28 -2.40 18.07 24.38
C GLU A 28 -3.29 16.84 24.67
N GLU A 29 -4.44 16.76 23.98
CA GLU A 29 -5.39 15.67 24.15
C GLU A 29 -5.42 14.78 22.89
N PRO A 30 -5.68 13.48 23.03
CA PRO A 30 -5.91 12.61 21.88
C PRO A 30 -7.19 13.01 21.15
N MET A 31 -7.24 12.76 19.84
CA MET A 31 -8.41 13.08 19.03
C MET A 31 -9.68 12.37 19.54
N ASP A 32 -9.56 11.13 19.97
CA ASP A 32 -10.63 10.30 20.55
C ASP A 32 -10.06 9.12 21.36
N ASP A 33 -10.95 8.33 21.99
CA ASP A 33 -10.56 7.19 22.82
C ASP A 33 -9.90 6.04 22.04
N THR A 34 -10.10 5.96 20.73
CA THR A 34 -9.50 4.91 19.86
C THR A 34 -7.99 5.06 19.79
N VAL A 35 -7.50 6.29 19.84
CA VAL A 35 -6.07 6.62 19.80
C VAL A 35 -5.27 5.86 20.89
N LEU A 36 -5.87 5.58 22.03
CA LEU A 36 -5.18 4.83 23.10
C LEU A 36 -4.89 3.37 22.69
N LYS A 37 -5.77 2.75 21.89
CA LYS A 37 -5.57 1.42 21.34
C LYS A 37 -4.58 1.46 20.18
N GLU A 38 -4.68 2.47 19.32
CA GLU A 38 -3.76 2.71 18.22
C GLU A 38 -2.32 2.89 18.71
N ARG A 39 -2.10 3.64 19.80
CA ARG A 39 -0.79 3.75 20.45
C ARG A 39 -0.21 2.42 20.92
N GLN A 40 -1.05 1.46 21.34
CA GLN A 40 -0.59 0.12 21.72
C GLN A 40 -0.06 -0.67 20.53
N VAL A 41 -0.65 -0.49 19.35
CA VAL A 41 -0.27 -1.16 18.12
C VAL A 41 0.88 -0.41 17.42
N PHE A 42 0.72 0.90 17.23
CA PHE A 42 1.61 1.70 16.38
C PHE A 42 2.73 2.42 17.15
N GLY A 43 2.63 2.49 18.48
CA GLY A 43 3.63 3.11 19.34
C GLY A 43 3.17 4.43 19.95
N GLY A 44 3.81 4.82 21.05
CA GLY A 44 3.38 5.96 21.89
C GLY A 44 3.48 7.34 21.23
N THR A 45 4.19 7.45 20.10
CA THR A 45 4.30 8.70 19.33
C THR A 45 3.37 8.75 18.12
N PHE A 46 2.48 7.76 17.98
CA PHE A 46 1.62 7.58 16.83
C PHE A 46 0.85 8.85 16.42
N ASP A 47 0.25 9.53 17.38
CA ASP A 47 -0.59 10.70 17.19
C ASP A 47 0.11 12.04 17.53
N GLN A 48 1.44 12.07 17.59
CA GLN A 48 2.17 13.30 17.93
C GLN A 48 2.51 14.14 16.69
N TYR A 49 2.72 13.50 15.55
CA TYR A 49 3.10 14.18 14.31
C TYR A 49 2.34 13.61 13.10
N PRO A 50 2.02 14.43 12.10
CA PRO A 50 1.39 13.92 10.87
C PRO A 50 2.13 12.74 10.24
N ALA A 51 3.46 12.77 10.22
CA ALA A 51 4.27 11.70 9.65
C ALA A 51 4.15 10.37 10.42
N THR A 52 3.95 10.39 11.74
CA THR A 52 3.83 9.17 12.55
C THR A 52 2.48 8.50 12.42
N THR A 53 1.44 9.22 12.01
CA THR A 53 0.11 8.64 11.78
C THR A 53 0.08 7.72 10.57
N THR A 54 0.98 7.91 9.61
CA THR A 54 1.01 7.13 8.35
C THR A 54 1.41 5.68 8.50
N ILE A 55 1.78 5.24 9.71
CA ILE A 55 1.97 3.84 10.06
C ILE A 55 0.64 3.07 10.11
N ASP A 56 -0.48 3.76 10.33
CA ASP A 56 -1.81 3.16 10.28
C ASP A 56 -2.18 2.88 8.81
N PRO A 57 -2.53 1.64 8.46
CA PRO A 57 -2.98 1.31 7.11
C PRO A 57 -4.34 1.93 6.77
N GLU A 58 -5.17 2.21 7.77
CA GLU A 58 -6.51 2.78 7.61
C GLU A 58 -6.42 4.27 7.28
N PHE A 59 -6.37 4.62 5.99
CA PHE A 59 -6.14 6.00 5.56
C PHE A 59 -7.20 6.97 6.09
N GLN A 60 -8.42 6.52 6.27
CA GLN A 60 -9.48 7.32 6.90
C GLN A 60 -9.04 7.81 8.29
N ARG A 61 -8.44 6.95 9.11
CA ARG A 61 -7.92 7.34 10.44
C ARG A 61 -6.76 8.31 10.32
N VAL A 62 -5.83 8.04 9.43
CA VAL A 62 -4.70 8.94 9.13
C VAL A 62 -5.22 10.32 8.73
N ALA A 63 -6.20 10.38 7.85
CA ALA A 63 -6.79 11.62 7.37
C ALA A 63 -7.52 12.40 8.49
N GLN A 64 -8.30 11.73 9.32
CA GLN A 64 -8.99 12.33 10.47
C GLN A 64 -7.98 12.92 11.47
N MET A 65 -6.91 12.18 11.80
CA MET A 65 -5.86 12.67 12.68
C MET A 65 -5.11 13.85 12.08
N ASN A 66 -4.76 13.80 10.80
CA ASN A 66 -4.10 14.92 10.14
C ASN A 66 -4.98 16.15 10.09
N LYS A 67 -6.30 16.00 9.85
CA LYS A 67 -7.27 17.09 9.97
C LYS A 67 -7.28 17.66 11.39
N TYR A 68 -7.33 16.79 12.41
CA TYR A 68 -7.32 17.21 13.81
C TYR A 68 -6.05 18.00 14.15
N MET A 69 -4.87 17.50 13.79
CA MET A 69 -3.59 18.17 13.99
C MET A 69 -3.49 19.50 13.23
N TRP A 70 -4.03 19.58 12.01
CA TRP A 70 -4.08 20.80 11.22
C TRP A 70 -4.91 21.88 11.89
N LEU A 71 -6.12 21.54 12.35
CA LEU A 71 -7.02 22.47 13.04
C LEU A 71 -6.50 22.88 14.42
N TYR A 72 -5.59 22.10 15.01
CA TYR A 72 -4.92 22.45 16.26
C TYR A 72 -3.85 23.54 16.09
N GLN A 73 -3.33 23.72 14.87
CA GLN A 73 -2.32 24.73 14.62
C GLN A 73 -2.92 26.14 14.72
N LYS A 74 -2.17 27.06 15.34
CA LYS A 74 -2.59 28.44 15.53
C LYS A 74 -2.93 29.13 14.21
N GLY A 75 -4.17 29.60 14.10
CA GLY A 75 -4.71 30.30 12.93
C GLY A 75 -5.49 29.41 11.98
N ASN A 76 -5.56 28.10 12.24
CA ASN A 76 -6.30 27.13 11.43
C ASN A 76 -7.58 26.63 12.14
N GLU A 77 -7.85 27.11 13.35
CA GLU A 77 -8.90 26.58 14.25
C GLU A 77 -10.30 26.58 13.63
N ASP A 78 -10.56 27.57 12.79
CA ASP A 78 -11.86 27.79 12.14
C ASP A 78 -11.86 27.36 10.66
N GLU A 79 -10.79 26.72 10.15
CA GLU A 79 -10.73 26.28 8.75
C GLU A 79 -11.68 25.13 8.46
N ASN A 80 -12.33 25.22 7.31
CA ASN A 80 -13.18 24.13 6.81
C ASN A 80 -12.34 23.17 5.97
N VAL A 81 -11.84 22.09 6.58
CA VAL A 81 -11.12 21.02 5.88
C VAL A 81 -12.15 20.02 5.33
N ALA A 82 -12.42 20.09 4.03
CA ALA A 82 -13.36 19.22 3.34
C ALA A 82 -12.86 17.80 3.14
N GLY A 83 -11.54 17.59 3.08
CA GLY A 83 -10.94 16.28 2.91
C GLY A 83 -9.44 16.29 3.05
N VAL A 84 -8.83 15.13 3.00
CA VAL A 84 -7.38 14.92 3.05
C VAL A 84 -6.94 14.05 1.88
N LEU A 85 -5.92 14.50 1.20
CA LEU A 85 -5.33 13.85 0.04
C LEU A 85 -3.91 13.40 0.38
N SER A 86 -3.59 12.15 0.12
CA SER A 86 -2.22 11.63 0.14
C SER A 86 -1.78 11.28 -1.27
N LEU A 87 -0.60 11.74 -1.62
CA LEU A 87 0.02 11.49 -2.91
C LEU A 87 1.52 11.25 -2.74
N ASP A 88 2.09 10.50 -3.64
CA ASP A 88 3.50 10.18 -3.66
C ASP A 88 4.13 10.44 -5.06
N PRO A 89 5.45 10.24 -5.24
CA PRO A 89 6.11 10.42 -6.52
C PRO A 89 5.57 9.55 -7.66
N VAL A 90 4.97 8.38 -7.38
CA VAL A 90 4.38 7.50 -8.39
C VAL A 90 3.14 8.16 -8.99
N PHE A 91 2.29 8.74 -8.14
CA PHE A 91 1.14 9.50 -8.60
C PHE A 91 1.57 10.72 -9.44
N LEU A 92 2.56 11.49 -8.97
CA LEU A 92 3.08 12.65 -9.72
C LEU A 92 3.62 12.22 -11.10
N GLN A 93 4.36 11.10 -11.16
CA GLN A 93 4.85 10.53 -12.42
C GLN A 93 3.71 10.13 -13.36
N ALA A 94 2.65 9.52 -12.83
CA ALA A 94 1.48 9.14 -13.61
C ALA A 94 0.74 10.35 -14.18
N LEU A 95 0.63 11.45 -13.42
CA LEU A 95 0.05 12.70 -13.89
C LEU A 95 0.88 13.31 -15.03
N LEU A 96 2.21 13.30 -14.93
CA LEU A 96 3.10 13.76 -16.00
C LEU A 96 3.04 12.85 -17.22
N GLY A 97 2.79 11.56 -17.04
CA GLY A 97 2.49 10.64 -18.14
C GLY A 97 1.24 11.02 -18.93
N ALA A 98 0.26 11.65 -18.27
CA ALA A 98 -0.98 12.11 -18.90
C ALA A 98 -0.88 13.53 -19.52
N THR A 99 -0.03 14.41 -18.96
CA THR A 99 0.00 15.84 -19.29
C THR A 99 1.29 16.31 -19.97
N GLY A 100 2.33 15.45 -20.01
CA GLY A 100 3.64 15.78 -20.58
C GLY A 100 4.65 16.23 -19.51
N GLU A 101 5.86 16.50 -19.97
CA GLU A 101 7.00 16.87 -19.13
C GLU A 101 6.90 18.26 -18.52
N VAL A 102 7.54 18.45 -17.37
CA VAL A 102 7.71 19.75 -16.71
C VAL A 102 9.19 20.07 -16.52
N LYS A 103 9.57 21.30 -16.83
CA LYS A 103 10.92 21.80 -16.60
C LYS A 103 10.99 22.61 -15.32
N LEU A 104 11.90 22.24 -14.43
CA LEU A 104 12.16 22.92 -13.18
C LEU A 104 13.13 24.11 -13.33
N SER A 105 13.28 24.92 -12.28
CA SER A 105 14.11 26.14 -12.29
C SER A 105 15.60 25.85 -12.48
N ASP A 106 16.09 24.71 -11.99
CA ASP A 106 17.47 24.25 -12.16
C ASP A 106 17.76 23.71 -13.57
N GLY A 107 16.72 23.65 -14.44
CA GLY A 107 16.80 23.14 -15.78
C GLY A 107 16.50 21.65 -15.92
N ARG A 108 16.28 20.94 -14.84
CA ARG A 108 15.88 19.52 -14.80
C ARG A 108 14.50 19.35 -15.45
N VAL A 109 14.31 18.23 -16.10
CA VAL A 109 13.04 17.84 -16.70
C VAL A 109 12.51 16.64 -15.94
N LEU A 110 11.28 16.73 -15.43
CA LEU A 110 10.54 15.62 -14.85
C LEU A 110 9.45 15.17 -15.81
N ASP A 111 9.31 13.86 -15.99
CA ASP A 111 8.40 13.23 -16.92
C ASP A 111 7.86 11.89 -16.36
N SER A 112 7.19 11.11 -17.22
CA SER A 112 6.65 9.79 -16.87
C SER A 112 7.68 8.71 -16.50
N THR A 113 8.98 9.01 -16.54
CA THR A 113 10.06 8.06 -16.28
C THR A 113 11.08 8.54 -15.25
N THR A 114 11.24 9.84 -15.12
CA THR A 114 12.30 10.46 -14.31
C THR A 114 11.82 10.94 -12.96
N THR A 115 10.50 11.13 -12.76
CA THR A 115 9.94 11.70 -11.54
C THR A 115 10.16 10.81 -10.32
N VAL A 116 9.86 9.53 -10.42
CA VAL A 116 10.03 8.58 -9.31
C VAL A 116 11.51 8.41 -8.94
N PRO A 117 12.43 8.09 -9.86
CA PRO A 117 13.86 8.01 -9.54
C PRO A 117 14.40 9.28 -8.90
N PHE A 118 13.95 10.43 -9.40
CA PHE A 118 14.38 11.71 -8.83
C PHE A 118 13.99 11.87 -7.36
N PHE A 119 12.70 11.76 -7.02
CA PHE A 119 12.23 11.97 -5.66
C PHE A 119 12.65 10.85 -4.68
N ALA A 120 12.84 9.63 -5.18
CA ALA A 120 13.21 8.50 -4.33
C ALA A 120 14.72 8.35 -4.11
N SER A 121 15.56 8.91 -5.00
CA SER A 121 17.02 8.69 -4.97
C SER A 121 17.83 9.95 -5.27
N ASP A 122 17.65 10.55 -6.47
CA ASP A 122 18.59 11.57 -6.98
C ASP A 122 18.55 12.86 -6.17
N LEU A 123 17.37 13.25 -5.70
CA LEU A 123 17.16 14.43 -4.84
C LEU A 123 18.14 14.43 -3.66
N TYR A 124 18.34 13.29 -3.03
CA TYR A 124 19.12 13.16 -1.81
C TYR A 124 20.63 13.11 -2.06
N THR A 125 21.05 12.78 -3.27
CA THR A 125 22.46 12.79 -3.68
C THR A 125 22.86 14.14 -4.28
N ASP A 126 21.94 14.80 -5.00
CA ASP A 126 22.18 16.06 -5.69
C ASP A 126 22.08 17.27 -4.74
N TYR A 127 21.24 17.18 -3.72
CA TYR A 127 21.00 18.24 -2.73
C TYR A 127 21.30 17.71 -1.31
N PRO A 128 22.55 17.78 -0.86
CA PRO A 128 22.94 17.23 0.45
C PRO A 128 22.42 18.05 1.64
N ASP A 129 21.96 19.27 1.42
CA ASP A 129 21.43 20.16 2.46
C ASP A 129 19.91 20.00 2.60
N PHE A 130 19.46 19.77 3.84
CA PHE A 130 18.04 19.49 4.15
C PHE A 130 17.10 20.65 3.79
N GLU A 131 17.53 21.90 3.99
CA GLU A 131 16.72 23.07 3.63
C GLU A 131 16.60 23.19 2.11
N GLN A 132 17.69 22.94 1.39
CA GLN A 132 17.67 22.91 -0.08
C GLN A 132 16.74 21.81 -0.60
N GLN A 133 16.77 20.60 -0.01
CA GLN A 133 15.85 19.53 -0.38
C GLN A 133 14.39 19.95 -0.22
N ASN A 134 14.02 20.50 0.95
CA ASN A 134 12.65 20.92 1.22
C ASN A 134 12.17 22.01 0.26
N ASN A 135 13.01 23.01 0.01
CA ASN A 135 12.69 24.08 -0.94
C ASN A 135 12.50 23.55 -2.35
N PHE A 136 13.36 22.62 -2.77
CA PHE A 136 13.28 22.02 -4.10
C PHE A 136 12.05 21.10 -4.25
N VAL A 137 11.74 20.28 -3.25
CA VAL A 137 10.53 19.44 -3.24
C VAL A 137 9.28 20.30 -3.36
N SER A 138 9.23 21.42 -2.63
CA SER A 138 8.11 22.37 -2.68
C SER A 138 7.95 22.98 -4.07
N GLU A 139 9.06 23.45 -4.65
CA GLU A 139 9.08 24.01 -6.00
C GLU A 139 8.65 22.98 -7.05
N ALA A 140 9.22 21.78 -6.99
CA ALA A 140 8.90 20.71 -7.94
C ALA A 140 7.43 20.30 -7.87
N ALA A 141 6.89 20.13 -6.65
CA ALA A 141 5.49 19.79 -6.46
C ALA A 141 4.56 20.89 -6.99
N GLN A 142 4.85 22.17 -6.70
CA GLN A 142 4.11 23.29 -7.27
C GLN A 142 4.18 23.34 -8.80
N ALA A 143 5.36 23.14 -9.36
CA ALA A 143 5.57 23.17 -10.81
C ALA A 143 4.77 22.06 -11.50
N ILE A 144 4.81 20.83 -10.95
CA ILE A 144 4.05 19.70 -11.47
C ILE A 144 2.55 19.98 -11.38
N MET A 145 2.04 20.40 -10.23
CA MET A 145 0.60 20.65 -10.06
C MET A 145 0.11 21.77 -10.96
N ASN A 146 0.85 22.87 -11.09
CA ASN A 146 0.52 23.97 -12.01
C ASN A 146 0.53 23.51 -13.46
N HIS A 147 1.51 22.67 -13.84
CA HIS A 147 1.58 22.08 -15.17
C HIS A 147 0.37 21.19 -15.46
N VAL A 148 0.02 20.29 -14.52
CA VAL A 148 -1.14 19.39 -14.64
C VAL A 148 -2.44 20.16 -14.78
N LEU A 149 -2.67 21.16 -13.90
CA LEU A 149 -3.88 21.99 -13.94
C LEU A 149 -3.94 22.84 -15.23
N GLY A 150 -2.79 23.38 -15.66
CA GLY A 150 -2.71 24.17 -16.90
C GLY A 150 -2.91 23.35 -18.19
N ASN A 151 -2.69 22.03 -18.15
CA ASN A 151 -2.83 21.11 -19.25
C ASN A 151 -4.04 20.17 -19.12
N ALA A 152 -4.91 20.38 -18.13
CA ALA A 152 -6.15 19.62 -17.95
C ALA A 152 -7.20 20.10 -18.96
N ASN A 153 -7.37 19.35 -20.05
CA ASN A 153 -8.27 19.66 -21.16
C ASN A 153 -8.93 18.37 -21.70
N ALA A 154 -9.77 18.50 -22.71
CA ALA A 154 -10.52 17.36 -23.28
C ALA A 154 -9.61 16.21 -23.76
N SER A 155 -8.40 16.50 -24.25
CA SER A 155 -7.46 15.46 -24.73
C SER A 155 -6.71 14.77 -23.60
N THR A 156 -6.51 15.42 -22.46
CA THR A 156 -5.81 14.88 -21.29
C THR A 156 -6.75 14.31 -20.22
N ALA A 157 -8.06 14.58 -20.31
CA ALA A 157 -9.04 14.16 -19.31
C ALA A 157 -9.06 12.63 -19.09
N SER A 158 -9.15 11.84 -20.17
CA SER A 158 -9.17 10.38 -20.06
C SER A 158 -7.84 9.81 -19.53
N PRO A 159 -6.66 10.23 -20.00
CA PRO A 159 -5.39 9.84 -19.39
C PRO A 159 -5.26 10.23 -17.92
N LEU A 160 -5.72 11.43 -17.51
CA LEU A 160 -5.69 11.86 -16.11
C LEU A 160 -6.58 10.99 -15.21
N LEU A 161 -7.81 10.71 -15.65
CA LEU A 161 -8.72 9.84 -14.93
C LEU A 161 -8.15 8.41 -14.80
N LYS A 162 -7.49 7.92 -15.84
CA LYS A 162 -6.79 6.65 -15.79
C LYS A 162 -5.64 6.68 -14.77
N ALA A 163 -4.83 7.74 -14.77
CA ALA A 163 -3.73 7.90 -13.82
C ALA A 163 -4.24 7.91 -12.36
N ILE A 164 -5.31 8.65 -12.07
CA ILE A 164 -5.94 8.69 -10.75
C ILE A 164 -6.42 7.29 -10.35
N ARG A 165 -7.18 6.61 -11.20
CA ARG A 165 -7.72 5.29 -10.89
C ARG A 165 -6.62 4.24 -10.68
N ASP A 166 -5.63 4.19 -11.57
CA ASP A 166 -4.57 3.18 -11.50
C ASP A 166 -3.68 3.38 -10.26
N THR A 167 -3.39 4.63 -9.91
CA THR A 167 -2.59 4.97 -8.72
C THR A 167 -3.39 4.84 -7.42
N SER A 168 -4.71 5.04 -7.47
CA SER A 168 -5.62 4.74 -6.38
C SER A 168 -5.64 3.23 -6.10
N ALA A 169 -5.87 2.42 -7.12
CA ALA A 169 -5.89 0.96 -7.01
C ALA A 169 -4.56 0.35 -6.52
N SER A 170 -3.43 1.02 -6.77
CA SER A 170 -2.10 0.60 -6.30
C SER A 170 -1.65 1.25 -4.99
N GLY A 171 -2.51 2.08 -4.35
CA GLY A 171 -2.24 2.68 -3.04
C GLY A 171 -1.33 3.91 -3.06
N HIS A 172 -0.97 4.44 -4.25
CA HIS A 172 -0.09 5.62 -4.41
C HIS A 172 -0.84 6.95 -4.41
N PHE A 173 -2.15 6.89 -4.47
CA PHE A 173 -3.07 8.02 -4.34
C PHE A 173 -4.18 7.62 -3.39
N LYS A 174 -4.42 8.42 -2.34
CA LYS A 174 -5.50 8.18 -1.38
C LYS A 174 -6.24 9.48 -1.13
N LEU A 175 -7.56 9.41 -1.05
CA LEU A 175 -8.42 10.55 -0.80
C LEU A 175 -9.50 10.17 0.21
N TRP A 176 -9.63 10.99 1.24
CA TRP A 176 -10.72 10.92 2.22
C TRP A 176 -11.48 12.24 2.24
N MET A 177 -12.81 12.16 2.22
CA MET A 177 -13.71 13.32 2.39
C MET A 177 -14.26 13.34 3.80
N ALA A 178 -14.35 14.53 4.39
CA ALA A 178 -14.87 14.71 5.74
C ALA A 178 -16.40 14.51 5.83
N ASP A 179 -17.10 14.75 4.72
CA ASP A 179 -18.53 14.47 4.59
C ASP A 179 -18.72 13.03 4.10
N PRO A 180 -19.43 12.16 4.86
CA PRO A 180 -19.64 10.77 4.49
C PRO A 180 -20.40 10.58 3.16
N ASP A 181 -21.35 11.46 2.83
CA ASP A 181 -22.12 11.36 1.60
C ASP A 181 -21.24 11.70 0.38
N GLU A 182 -20.29 12.63 0.54
CA GLU A 182 -19.27 12.94 -0.48
C GLU A 182 -18.27 11.79 -0.65
N GLN A 183 -17.87 11.14 0.45
CA GLN A 183 -17.00 9.96 0.41
C GLN A 183 -17.66 8.81 -0.34
N GLU A 184 -18.91 8.48 0.01
CA GLU A 184 -19.69 7.42 -0.68
C GLU A 184 -19.86 7.74 -2.17
N ALA A 185 -20.18 9.01 -2.50
CA ALA A 185 -20.30 9.45 -3.88
C ALA A 185 -19.00 9.27 -4.68
N LEU A 186 -17.85 9.58 -4.08
CA LEU A 186 -16.53 9.37 -4.71
C LEU A 186 -16.25 7.90 -5.00
N ILE A 187 -16.46 7.03 -4.03
CA ILE A 187 -16.31 5.57 -4.19
C ILE A 187 -17.24 5.07 -5.32
N ALA A 188 -18.51 5.53 -5.33
CA ALA A 188 -19.47 5.15 -6.36
C ALA A 188 -19.07 5.56 -7.79
N THR A 189 -18.15 6.52 -7.95
CA THR A 189 -17.63 6.88 -9.30
C THR A 189 -16.67 5.84 -9.89
N GLY A 190 -16.11 4.96 -9.06
CA GLY A 190 -15.03 4.05 -9.45
C GLY A 190 -13.71 4.73 -9.79
N LEU A 191 -13.55 6.03 -9.50
CA LEU A 191 -12.27 6.74 -9.58
C LEU A 191 -11.37 6.43 -8.40
N ILE A 192 -11.98 6.19 -7.25
CA ILE A 192 -11.37 5.85 -5.99
C ILE A 192 -12.09 4.60 -5.53
N ASP A 193 -11.36 3.53 -5.28
CA ASP A 193 -11.93 2.33 -4.68
C ASP A 193 -11.85 2.41 -3.14
N ASP A 194 -12.42 1.43 -2.45
CA ASP A 194 -12.35 1.35 -0.99
C ASP A 194 -10.89 1.23 -0.50
N LYS A 195 -10.00 0.67 -1.33
CA LYS A 195 -8.56 0.55 -1.05
C LYS A 195 -7.84 1.88 -1.12
N ALA A 196 -8.38 2.86 -1.85
CA ALA A 196 -7.86 4.23 -1.83
C ALA A 196 -8.08 4.93 -0.49
N SER A 197 -9.09 4.51 0.27
CA SER A 197 -9.25 4.92 1.67
C SER A 197 -8.32 4.17 2.62
N GLY A 198 -7.69 3.08 2.16
CA GLY A 198 -6.78 2.23 2.93
C GLY A 198 -7.49 1.20 3.80
N GLU A 199 -8.81 1.10 3.73
CA GLU A 199 -9.56 0.11 4.49
C GLU A 199 -9.36 -1.28 3.92
N LEU A 200 -9.03 -2.24 4.78
CA LEU A 200 -9.17 -3.65 4.47
C LEU A 200 -10.64 -4.06 4.53
N SER A 201 -11.05 -4.99 3.67
CA SER A 201 -12.43 -5.47 3.63
C SER A 201 -12.94 -5.90 5.01
N ALA A 202 -14.00 -5.27 5.50
CA ALA A 202 -14.72 -5.68 6.71
C ALA A 202 -15.74 -6.80 6.44
N ASP A 203 -15.76 -7.36 5.22
CA ASP A 203 -16.59 -8.49 4.83
C ASP A 203 -15.83 -9.80 5.01
N SER A 204 -16.33 -10.68 5.89
CA SER A 204 -15.73 -12.00 6.14
C SER A 204 -15.75 -12.91 4.91
N GLN A 205 -16.62 -12.64 3.92
CA GLN A 205 -16.69 -13.38 2.67
C GLN A 205 -15.56 -13.03 1.69
N VAL A 206 -14.95 -11.84 1.86
CA VAL A 206 -13.84 -11.33 1.03
C VAL A 206 -12.62 -11.10 1.95
N PRO A 207 -11.91 -12.17 2.32
CA PRO A 207 -10.86 -12.07 3.34
C PRO A 207 -9.64 -11.29 2.82
N GLU A 208 -9.31 -10.20 3.50
CA GLU A 208 -8.10 -9.42 3.26
C GLU A 208 -7.24 -9.34 4.53
N ALA A 209 -6.00 -9.78 4.41
CA ALA A 209 -4.96 -9.63 5.42
C ALA A 209 -3.96 -8.56 5.01
N GLY A 210 -3.26 -7.96 5.98
CA GLY A 210 -2.29 -6.90 5.71
C GLY A 210 -0.88 -7.25 6.17
N ILE A 211 0.13 -6.74 5.44
CA ILE A 211 1.54 -6.71 5.85
C ILE A 211 2.02 -5.28 5.67
N TYR A 212 2.24 -4.58 6.77
CA TYR A 212 2.58 -3.17 6.73
C TYR A 212 3.98 -2.92 7.28
N LEU A 213 4.69 -2.02 6.60
CA LEU A 213 6.05 -1.66 6.89
C LEU A 213 6.11 -0.22 7.39
N SER A 214 6.91 0.00 8.43
CA SER A 214 7.25 1.34 8.90
C SER A 214 8.74 1.42 9.15
N GLU A 215 9.42 2.34 8.47
CA GLU A 215 10.82 2.65 8.76
C GLU A 215 10.93 3.33 10.14
N LEU A 216 11.79 2.81 10.99
CA LEU A 216 12.02 3.30 12.34
C LEU A 216 13.25 4.19 12.47
N GLN A 217 14.09 4.20 11.46
CA GLN A 217 15.30 5.00 11.42
C GLN A 217 15.19 6.09 10.37
N GLN A 218 15.70 7.26 10.69
CA GLN A 218 15.84 8.32 9.68
C GLN A 218 16.86 7.88 8.62
N GLY A 219 16.39 7.76 7.39
CA GLY A 219 17.18 7.37 6.24
C GLY A 219 16.39 7.64 4.96
N LYS A 220 17.00 7.33 3.83
CA LYS A 220 16.36 7.40 2.51
C LYS A 220 16.78 6.18 1.70
N GLN A 221 16.61 5.00 2.33
CA GLN A 221 17.10 3.74 1.78
C GLN A 221 16.00 2.92 1.12
N ASP A 222 14.74 3.35 1.20
CA ASP A 222 13.59 2.64 0.64
C ASP A 222 13.75 2.31 -0.85
N TRP A 223 14.50 3.16 -1.60
CA TRP A 223 14.88 2.89 -2.98
C TRP A 223 15.64 1.57 -3.19
N TYR A 224 16.24 1.04 -2.15
CA TYR A 224 16.99 -0.22 -2.16
C TYR A 224 16.22 -1.38 -1.51
N LEU A 225 14.98 -1.16 -1.07
CA LEU A 225 14.14 -2.20 -0.53
C LEU A 225 13.41 -2.93 -1.67
N LYS A 226 13.46 -4.26 -1.66
CA LYS A 226 12.57 -5.12 -2.44
C LYS A 226 11.76 -5.99 -1.52
N THR A 227 10.50 -6.19 -1.89
CA THR A 227 9.59 -7.08 -1.18
C THR A 227 9.05 -8.16 -2.12
N SER A 228 8.63 -9.26 -1.55
CA SER A 228 7.87 -10.28 -2.28
C SER A 228 6.94 -11.01 -1.32
N THR A 229 5.75 -11.35 -1.82
CA THR A 229 4.73 -12.07 -1.07
C THR A 229 4.27 -13.28 -1.87
N THR A 230 4.22 -14.43 -1.24
CA THR A 230 3.58 -15.64 -1.78
C THR A 230 2.49 -16.09 -0.83
N VAL A 231 1.37 -16.53 -1.39
CA VAL A 231 0.22 -17.04 -0.65
C VAL A 231 -0.12 -18.42 -1.19
N THR A 232 -0.16 -19.40 -0.31
CA THR A 232 -0.45 -20.80 -0.67
C THR A 232 -1.60 -21.29 0.19
N LYS A 233 -2.68 -21.77 -0.43
CA LYS A 233 -3.77 -22.43 0.28
C LYS A 233 -3.26 -23.79 0.77
N THR A 234 -3.42 -24.05 2.06
CA THR A 234 -2.98 -25.30 2.69
C THR A 234 -4.10 -26.32 2.67
N CYS A 235 -3.77 -27.56 2.32
CA CYS A 235 -4.72 -28.66 2.27
C CYS A 235 -4.45 -29.63 3.41
N GLY A 236 -5.48 -30.06 4.11
CA GLY A 236 -5.40 -31.09 5.14
C GLY A 236 -5.52 -30.54 6.57
N ASP A 237 -5.32 -31.41 7.56
CA ASP A 237 -5.44 -31.06 8.96
C ASP A 237 -4.44 -29.96 9.37
N ALA A 238 -4.88 -29.06 10.23
CA ALA A 238 -4.06 -27.94 10.77
C ALA A 238 -2.71 -28.37 11.36
N SER A 239 -2.56 -29.64 11.74
CA SER A 239 -1.29 -30.24 12.14
C SER A 239 -0.28 -30.41 10.98
N ALA A 240 -0.74 -30.49 9.76
CA ALA A 240 0.12 -30.59 8.57
C ALA A 240 0.76 -29.23 8.23
N SER A 241 0.03 -28.11 8.42
CA SER A 241 0.49 -26.77 8.14
C SER A 241 1.60 -26.29 9.07
N GLN A 242 1.50 -26.62 10.36
CA GLN A 242 2.61 -26.33 11.29
C GLN A 242 3.88 -27.09 10.87
N ASN A 243 3.73 -28.32 10.35
CA ASN A 243 4.85 -29.07 9.80
C ASN A 243 5.37 -28.49 8.47
N ALA A 244 4.52 -27.87 7.67
CA ALA A 244 4.93 -27.18 6.43
C ALA A 244 5.78 -25.94 6.71
N LEU A 245 5.41 -25.14 7.71
CA LEU A 245 6.27 -24.05 8.19
C LEU A 245 7.63 -24.57 8.67
N TYR A 246 7.66 -25.72 9.37
CA TYR A 246 8.91 -26.34 9.83
C TYR A 246 9.77 -26.94 8.72
N SER A 247 9.16 -27.38 7.60
CA SER A 247 9.87 -28.24 6.64
C SER A 247 10.28 -27.58 5.33
N GLY A 248 9.70 -26.46 4.94
CA GLY A 248 9.80 -26.03 3.56
C GLY A 248 10.27 -24.59 3.27
N VAL A 249 10.03 -23.65 4.14
CA VAL A 249 10.13 -22.21 3.78
C VAL A 249 11.46 -21.58 4.21
N LEU A 250 12.02 -21.98 5.34
CA LEU A 250 13.27 -21.42 5.86
C LEU A 250 14.40 -22.44 5.87
N ASP A 251 15.61 -22.02 5.51
CA ASP A 251 16.81 -22.88 5.57
C ASP A 251 16.93 -23.48 6.98
N LYS A 252 17.14 -24.80 7.05
CA LYS A 252 17.26 -25.58 8.31
C LYS A 252 18.35 -25.10 9.29
N ARG A 253 19.10 -24.08 8.90
CA ARG A 253 20.11 -23.44 9.72
C ARG A 253 19.55 -22.31 10.61
N ILE A 254 18.28 -21.93 10.43
CA ILE A 254 17.65 -20.86 11.19
C ILE A 254 16.87 -21.50 12.32
N THR A 255 17.33 -21.30 13.54
CA THR A 255 16.72 -21.80 14.78
C THR A 255 15.53 -20.94 15.20
N THR A 256 14.60 -20.70 14.28
CA THR A 256 13.43 -19.88 14.59
C THR A 256 12.32 -20.73 15.18
N ALA A 257 11.83 -20.35 16.33
CA ALA A 257 10.68 -21.01 16.94
C ALA A 257 9.41 -20.56 16.23
N VAL A 258 8.60 -21.50 15.75
CA VAL A 258 7.21 -21.22 15.39
C VAL A 258 6.50 -20.78 16.67
N ARG A 259 5.90 -19.59 16.64
CA ARG A 259 5.09 -19.08 17.75
C ARG A 259 3.63 -19.27 17.42
N ASN A 260 2.91 -19.93 18.31
CA ASN A 260 1.47 -19.98 18.26
C ASN A 260 0.93 -18.59 18.65
N THR A 261 0.16 -17.97 17.75
CA THR A 261 -0.44 -16.64 17.91
C THR A 261 -1.95 -16.72 18.05
N HIS A 262 -2.50 -17.93 18.10
CA HIS A 262 -3.92 -18.14 18.28
C HIS A 262 -4.43 -17.46 19.55
N LEU A 263 -5.37 -16.53 19.41
CA LEU A 263 -5.95 -15.77 20.51
C LEU A 263 -7.15 -16.48 21.15
N GLY A 264 -7.69 -17.52 20.49
CA GLY A 264 -8.91 -18.20 20.91
C GLY A 264 -10.17 -17.32 20.81
N GLN A 265 -10.13 -16.33 19.93
CA GLN A 265 -11.29 -15.44 19.68
C GLN A 265 -12.37 -16.15 18.88
N PHE A 266 -11.99 -17.14 18.07
CA PHE A 266 -12.87 -17.90 17.21
C PHE A 266 -12.85 -19.38 17.59
N THR A 267 -13.97 -20.05 17.42
CA THR A 267 -14.10 -21.50 17.52
C THR A 267 -13.73 -22.16 16.19
N GLU A 268 -13.37 -23.44 16.18
CA GLU A 268 -12.95 -24.18 14.98
C GLU A 268 -13.98 -24.14 13.84
N ASP A 269 -15.28 -24.11 14.17
CA ASP A 269 -16.38 -24.04 13.23
C ASP A 269 -16.59 -22.62 12.62
N GLN A 270 -16.01 -21.61 13.23
CA GLN A 270 -16.02 -20.23 12.71
C GLN A 270 -14.86 -19.96 11.75
N LEU A 271 -13.83 -20.81 11.77
CA LEU A 271 -12.65 -20.69 10.93
C LEU A 271 -12.72 -21.66 9.75
N GLY A 272 -12.48 -21.12 8.55
CA GLY A 272 -12.48 -21.84 7.28
C GLY A 272 -11.08 -22.25 6.80
N ASP A 273 -10.84 -22.04 5.52
CA ASP A 273 -9.60 -22.39 4.83
C ASP A 273 -8.36 -21.78 5.51
N GLU A 274 -7.26 -22.51 5.45
CA GLU A 274 -5.97 -22.07 5.93
C GLU A 274 -5.03 -21.74 4.77
N TYR A 275 -4.24 -20.68 4.95
CA TYR A 275 -3.25 -20.21 4.01
C TYR A 275 -1.91 -20.05 4.69
N THR A 276 -0.84 -20.39 3.98
CA THR A 276 0.53 -20.02 4.34
C THR A 276 0.93 -18.80 3.53
N VAL A 277 1.32 -17.73 4.22
CA VAL A 277 1.84 -16.51 3.62
C VAL A 277 3.33 -16.42 3.91
N THR A 278 4.14 -16.21 2.88
CA THR A 278 5.58 -15.96 3.01
C THR A 278 5.88 -14.57 2.47
N PHE A 279 6.40 -13.72 3.32
CA PHE A 279 6.80 -12.36 2.99
C PHE A 279 8.31 -12.19 3.16
N THR A 280 8.98 -11.69 2.14
CA THR A 280 10.42 -11.44 2.15
C THR A 280 10.71 -9.97 1.87
N MET A 281 11.59 -9.39 2.68
CA MET A 281 12.18 -8.07 2.52
C MET A 281 13.66 -8.23 2.21
N LYS A 282 14.15 -7.54 1.19
CA LYS A 282 15.57 -7.59 0.79
C LYS A 282 16.16 -6.21 0.67
N ASN A 283 17.25 -5.97 1.39
CA ASN A 283 18.09 -4.81 1.20
C ASN A 283 19.04 -5.06 0.02
N THR A 284 18.79 -4.41 -1.11
CA THR A 284 19.61 -4.57 -2.33
C THR A 284 20.85 -3.69 -2.34
N LEU A 285 21.03 -2.84 -1.32
CA LEU A 285 22.19 -1.99 -1.19
C LEU A 285 23.44 -2.86 -1.01
N THR A 286 24.50 -2.55 -1.76
CA THR A 286 25.79 -3.16 -1.52
C THR A 286 26.57 -2.35 -0.49
N LYS A 287 27.50 -2.98 0.25
CA LYS A 287 28.35 -2.30 1.21
C LYS A 287 29.11 -1.13 0.57
N ALA A 288 29.68 -1.34 -0.60
CA ALA A 288 30.43 -0.31 -1.32
C ALA A 288 29.53 0.87 -1.75
N LYS A 289 28.28 0.58 -2.14
CA LYS A 289 27.31 1.64 -2.46
C LYS A 289 26.89 2.40 -1.18
N ALA A 290 26.65 1.68 -0.07
CA ALA A 290 26.36 2.30 1.21
C ALA A 290 27.44 3.30 1.65
N GLU A 291 28.72 2.93 1.51
CA GLU A 291 29.87 3.78 1.83
C GLU A 291 29.96 5.03 0.92
N SER A 292 29.35 5.01 -0.25
CA SER A 292 29.35 6.14 -1.21
C SER A 292 28.16 7.09 -1.07
N LEU A 293 27.13 6.73 -0.30
CA LEU A 293 25.96 7.55 -0.10
C LEU A 293 26.15 8.58 1.02
N PRO A 294 25.46 9.73 0.98
CA PRO A 294 25.47 10.68 2.08
C PRO A 294 25.00 10.05 3.39
N ASP A 295 25.52 10.53 4.53
CA ASP A 295 25.22 10.00 5.86
C ASP A 295 23.71 9.97 6.17
N PHE A 296 22.96 10.99 5.79
CA PHE A 296 21.52 11.01 6.04
C PHE A 296 20.72 10.06 5.13
N VAL A 297 21.34 9.53 4.06
CA VAL A 297 20.72 8.47 3.22
C VAL A 297 21.04 7.10 3.79
N ASN A 298 22.30 6.84 4.15
CA ASN A 298 22.78 5.52 4.59
C ASN A 298 22.69 5.30 6.12
N GLY A 299 22.13 6.29 6.86
CA GLY A 299 21.99 6.26 8.31
C GLY A 299 23.23 6.73 9.08
N GLY A 300 24.33 7.04 8.41
CA GLY A 300 25.55 7.61 8.98
C GLY A 300 26.14 6.81 10.13
N SER A 301 26.88 7.50 10.99
CA SER A 301 27.56 6.88 12.14
C SER A 301 26.62 6.47 13.29
N GLU A 302 25.36 6.92 13.28
CA GLU A 302 24.37 6.53 14.27
C GLU A 302 23.74 5.16 13.95
N ASN A 303 23.91 4.68 12.73
CA ASN A 303 23.44 3.38 12.31
C ASN A 303 24.45 2.29 12.74
N PRO A 304 24.05 1.27 13.51
CA PRO A 304 24.96 0.17 13.91
C PRO A 304 25.56 -0.56 12.71
N VAL A 305 24.87 -0.55 11.56
CA VAL A 305 25.37 -1.09 10.29
C VAL A 305 25.10 -0.07 9.19
N LEU A 306 26.15 0.49 8.62
CA LEU A 306 26.05 1.47 7.54
C LEU A 306 25.25 0.89 6.36
N GLY A 307 24.18 1.57 5.97
CA GLY A 307 23.25 1.11 4.95
C GLY A 307 22.27 0.03 5.42
N GLY A 308 22.25 -0.29 6.73
CA GLY A 308 21.24 -1.17 7.32
C GLY A 308 19.89 -0.44 7.41
N MET A 309 18.82 -1.15 7.12
CA MET A 309 17.44 -0.68 7.19
C MET A 309 16.79 -1.19 8.48
N LEU A 310 16.06 -0.33 9.18
CA LEU A 310 15.36 -0.71 10.40
C LEU A 310 13.86 -0.55 10.19
N TYR A 311 13.13 -1.67 10.20
CA TYR A 311 11.69 -1.69 10.02
C TYR A 311 10.94 -2.24 11.22
N ARG A 312 9.74 -1.73 11.42
CA ARG A 312 8.66 -2.42 12.08
C ARG A 312 7.80 -3.10 11.01
N VAL A 313 7.48 -4.37 11.23
CA VAL A 313 6.54 -5.12 10.39
C VAL A 313 5.28 -5.39 11.20
N VAL A 314 4.13 -5.06 10.63
CA VAL A 314 2.81 -5.29 11.23
C VAL A 314 2.02 -6.22 10.34
N LEU A 315 1.62 -7.37 10.89
CA LEU A 315 0.70 -8.30 10.24
C LEU A 315 -0.70 -8.07 10.78
N THR A 316 -1.69 -8.07 9.88
CA THR A 316 -3.10 -7.91 10.24
C THR A 316 -3.89 -9.10 9.72
N ALA A 317 -4.67 -9.74 10.58
CA ALA A 317 -5.56 -10.83 10.19
C ALA A 317 -6.73 -10.31 9.33
N PRO A 318 -7.33 -11.16 8.48
CA PRO A 318 -8.57 -10.82 7.80
C PRO A 318 -9.72 -10.67 8.80
N TYR A 319 -10.74 -9.91 8.43
CA TYR A 319 -11.95 -9.79 9.24
C TYR A 319 -12.64 -11.15 9.40
N GLY A 320 -13.00 -11.50 10.64
CA GLY A 320 -13.57 -12.81 10.96
C GLY A 320 -12.59 -13.98 10.87
N GLY A 321 -11.29 -13.71 10.70
CA GLY A 321 -10.23 -14.71 10.64
C GLY A 321 -9.09 -14.44 11.63
N GLU A 322 -8.07 -15.29 11.63
CA GLU A 322 -6.99 -15.27 12.62
C GLU A 322 -5.65 -15.71 12.02
N ILE A 323 -4.57 -15.07 12.46
CA ILE A 323 -3.20 -15.56 12.24
C ILE A 323 -2.88 -16.54 13.36
N THR A 324 -2.74 -17.82 12.99
CA THR A 324 -2.63 -18.93 13.97
C THR A 324 -1.19 -19.25 14.36
N ALA A 325 -0.23 -18.99 13.49
CA ALA A 325 1.19 -19.18 13.78
C ALA A 325 2.06 -18.24 12.95
N VAL A 326 3.20 -17.86 13.50
CA VAL A 326 4.23 -17.07 12.81
C VAL A 326 5.60 -17.69 12.97
N GLN A 327 6.40 -17.64 11.93
CA GLN A 327 7.80 -18.01 11.88
C GLN A 327 8.57 -16.89 11.19
N ALA A 328 9.64 -16.44 11.78
CA ALA A 328 10.45 -15.39 11.19
C ALA A 328 11.93 -15.65 11.40
N ASP A 329 12.76 -15.20 10.48
CA ASP A 329 14.22 -15.21 10.57
C ASP A 329 14.69 -14.07 11.50
N ILE A 330 14.22 -14.13 12.76
CA ILE A 330 14.43 -13.05 13.71
C ILE A 330 14.91 -13.63 15.04
N ASP A 331 16.09 -13.24 15.47
CA ASP A 331 16.57 -13.52 16.80
C ASP A 331 15.78 -12.71 17.86
N SER A 332 14.96 -13.40 18.63
CA SER A 332 14.46 -13.02 19.97
C SER A 332 13.73 -11.67 20.17
N TRP A 333 13.39 -10.90 19.16
CA TRP A 333 12.64 -9.65 19.33
C TRP A 333 11.16 -9.94 19.62
N GLY A 334 10.63 -9.25 20.64
CA GLY A 334 9.27 -9.48 21.08
C GLY A 334 8.25 -9.27 19.96
N THR A 335 7.49 -10.31 19.63
CA THR A 335 6.24 -10.14 18.94
C THR A 335 5.19 -9.69 19.93
N ASN A 336 4.51 -8.59 19.66
CA ASN A 336 3.34 -8.16 20.40
C ASN A 336 2.10 -8.50 19.59
N THR A 337 1.04 -8.92 20.27
CA THR A 337 -0.26 -9.16 19.65
C THR A 337 -1.28 -8.23 20.30
N ALA A 338 -2.11 -7.60 19.49
CA ALA A 338 -3.18 -6.72 19.93
C ALA A 338 -4.43 -6.92 19.08
N SER A 339 -5.57 -6.39 19.54
CA SER A 339 -6.79 -6.30 18.75
C SER A 339 -7.11 -4.82 18.49
N LEU A 340 -7.29 -4.46 17.22
CA LEU A 340 -7.66 -3.12 16.78
C LEU A 340 -8.57 -3.27 15.56
N TYR A 341 -9.60 -2.44 15.41
CA TYR A 341 -10.54 -2.47 14.28
C TYR A 341 -11.17 -3.87 14.06
N ASP A 342 -11.49 -4.56 15.16
CA ASP A 342 -12.02 -5.93 15.17
C ASP A 342 -11.14 -6.97 14.46
N ARG A 343 -9.82 -6.71 14.39
CA ARG A 343 -8.82 -7.60 13.79
C ARG A 343 -7.68 -7.88 14.76
N GLN A 344 -7.02 -9.00 14.55
CA GLN A 344 -5.76 -9.32 15.21
C GLN A 344 -4.60 -8.59 14.51
N TYR A 345 -3.75 -7.95 15.29
CA TYR A 345 -2.50 -7.32 14.87
C TYR A 345 -1.31 -8.02 15.55
N ILE A 346 -0.30 -8.37 14.76
CA ILE A 346 0.96 -8.93 15.26
C ILE A 346 2.08 -8.00 14.81
N MET A 347 2.80 -7.44 15.78
CA MET A 347 3.86 -6.47 15.55
C MET A 347 5.23 -7.10 15.77
N PHE A 348 6.09 -6.99 14.77
CA PHE A 348 7.52 -7.26 14.86
C PHE A 348 8.25 -5.92 14.98
N ASN A 349 8.74 -5.58 16.15
CA ASN A 349 9.44 -4.32 16.36
C ASN A 349 10.92 -4.47 16.03
N GLN A 350 11.48 -3.45 15.36
CA GLN A 350 12.92 -3.28 15.16
C GLN A 350 13.61 -4.42 14.40
N GLN A 351 13.22 -4.61 13.15
CA GLN A 351 13.87 -5.58 12.26
C GLN A 351 14.97 -4.92 11.43
N TRP A 352 16.22 -5.31 11.69
CA TRP A 352 17.37 -4.86 10.91
C TRP A 352 17.60 -5.74 9.70
N ILE A 353 17.82 -5.09 8.54
CA ILE A 353 18.19 -5.77 7.31
C ILE A 353 19.50 -5.14 6.82
N GLU A 354 20.60 -5.84 7.00
CA GLU A 354 21.91 -5.38 6.56
C GLU A 354 22.02 -5.32 5.02
N PRO A 355 22.95 -4.53 4.46
CA PRO A 355 23.19 -4.49 3.02
C PRO A 355 23.42 -5.88 2.42
N GLY A 356 22.66 -6.20 1.37
CA GLY A 356 22.70 -7.49 0.66
C GLY A 356 21.99 -8.63 1.38
N LYS A 357 21.34 -8.38 2.53
CA LYS A 357 20.61 -9.38 3.29
C LYS A 357 19.13 -9.33 3.02
N GLU A 358 18.45 -10.40 3.38
CA GLU A 358 16.99 -10.50 3.35
C GLU A 358 16.46 -11.01 4.67
N LEU A 359 15.22 -10.66 4.96
CA LEU A 359 14.44 -11.10 6.10
C LEU A 359 13.17 -11.75 5.58
N THR A 360 12.88 -12.96 6.03
CA THR A 360 11.66 -13.68 5.66
C THR A 360 10.78 -13.91 6.89
N ILE A 361 9.49 -13.60 6.73
CA ILE A 361 8.44 -13.89 7.70
C ILE A 361 7.45 -14.82 7.02
N ALA A 362 7.21 -15.98 7.60
CA ALA A 362 6.17 -16.91 7.18
C ALA A 362 5.12 -17.02 8.28
N TYR A 363 3.84 -17.05 7.91
CA TYR A 363 2.77 -17.19 8.88
C TYR A 363 1.56 -17.93 8.27
N THR A 364 0.76 -18.53 9.14
CA THR A 364 -0.48 -19.19 8.75
C THR A 364 -1.68 -18.32 9.11
N VAL A 365 -2.62 -18.23 8.19
CA VAL A 365 -3.86 -17.47 8.32
C VAL A 365 -5.03 -18.40 8.10
N ARG A 366 -5.98 -18.44 9.01
CA ARG A 366 -7.29 -19.03 8.78
C ARG A 366 -8.30 -17.91 8.53
N VAL A 367 -9.01 -18.03 7.42
CA VAL A 367 -10.09 -17.11 7.08
C VAL A 367 -11.39 -17.50 7.78
N SER A 368 -12.41 -16.67 7.73
CA SER A 368 -13.76 -17.04 8.20
C SER A 368 -14.29 -18.25 7.47
N SER A 369 -15.08 -19.08 8.15
CA SER A 369 -15.84 -20.18 7.50
C SER A 369 -16.85 -19.67 6.47
N ASP A 370 -17.21 -18.38 6.52
CA ASP A 370 -18.10 -17.72 5.56
C ASP A 370 -17.37 -17.25 4.29
N ALA A 371 -16.04 -17.37 4.21
CA ALA A 371 -15.25 -16.88 3.09
C ALA A 371 -15.66 -17.56 1.77
N THR A 372 -15.98 -16.74 0.78
CA THR A 372 -16.35 -17.17 -0.58
C THR A 372 -15.27 -16.85 -1.62
N HIS A 373 -14.28 -16.04 -1.23
CA HIS A 373 -13.13 -15.66 -2.04
C HIS A 373 -11.84 -16.16 -1.39
N PRO A 374 -10.77 -16.39 -2.18
CA PRO A 374 -9.46 -16.70 -1.62
C PRO A 374 -8.90 -15.54 -0.82
N LEU A 375 -7.99 -15.85 0.10
CA LEU A 375 -7.28 -14.81 0.87
C LEU A 375 -6.52 -13.86 -0.07
N ASN A 376 -6.78 -12.58 0.05
CA ASN A 376 -5.96 -11.51 -0.51
C ASN A 376 -5.03 -10.94 0.59
N VAL A 377 -3.76 -10.69 0.25
CA VAL A 377 -2.80 -10.06 1.16
C VAL A 377 -2.36 -8.73 0.59
N VAL A 378 -2.68 -7.66 1.30
CA VAL A 378 -2.30 -6.29 0.96
C VAL A 378 -0.98 -5.95 1.66
N THR A 379 -0.04 -5.37 0.94
CA THR A 379 1.26 -4.96 1.50
C THR A 379 1.49 -3.46 1.28
N THR A 380 2.34 -2.88 2.11
CA THR A 380 2.83 -1.52 1.84
C THR A 380 3.47 -1.47 0.44
N PRO A 381 3.02 -0.58 -0.45
CA PRO A 381 3.64 -0.39 -1.76
C PRO A 381 5.11 0.02 -1.61
N VAL A 382 5.98 -0.57 -2.40
CA VAL A 382 7.42 -0.29 -2.40
C VAL A 382 7.85 0.21 -3.77
N VAL A 383 8.70 1.22 -3.78
CA VAL A 383 9.27 1.81 -4.98
C VAL A 383 10.78 1.66 -4.95
N ASN A 384 11.36 1.05 -5.97
CA ASN A 384 12.80 0.82 -6.08
C ASN A 384 13.29 0.96 -7.53
N ALA A 385 14.58 0.71 -7.74
CA ALA A 385 15.21 0.86 -9.05
C ALA A 385 14.62 -0.02 -10.17
N ASP A 386 13.93 -1.10 -9.83
CA ASP A 386 13.28 -2.00 -10.81
C ASP A 386 11.84 -1.57 -11.11
N GLY A 387 11.33 -0.57 -10.41
CA GLY A 387 9.99 -0.01 -10.60
C GLY A 387 9.14 -0.01 -9.34
N VAL A 388 7.83 0.05 -9.53
CA VAL A 388 6.83 0.05 -8.48
C VAL A 388 6.42 -1.40 -8.21
N GLU A 389 6.60 -1.86 -6.99
CA GLU A 389 6.05 -3.13 -6.54
C GLU A 389 4.62 -2.89 -6.03
N THR A 390 3.64 -3.49 -6.68
CA THR A 390 2.25 -3.38 -6.27
C THR A 390 2.03 -4.05 -4.91
N GLY A 391 1.31 -3.37 -4.03
CA GLY A 391 1.08 -3.80 -2.66
C GLY A 391 0.07 -4.95 -2.49
N SER A 392 -0.07 -5.84 -3.47
CA SER A 392 -0.95 -7.00 -3.35
C SER A 392 -0.24 -8.27 -3.79
N ASN A 393 -0.65 -9.39 -3.20
CA ASN A 393 -0.16 -10.70 -3.59
C ASN A 393 -0.51 -10.98 -5.06
N GLY A 394 0.46 -11.54 -5.76
CA GLY A 394 0.26 -12.12 -7.07
C GLY A 394 -0.71 -13.31 -7.03
N ASN A 395 -0.41 -14.39 -7.68
CA ASN A 395 -1.28 -15.57 -7.73
C ASN A 395 -1.27 -16.35 -6.41
N VAL A 396 -2.47 -16.61 -5.85
CA VAL A 396 -2.65 -17.62 -4.82
C VAL A 396 -2.48 -18.99 -5.48
N THR A 397 -1.55 -19.78 -4.99
CA THR A 397 -1.39 -21.16 -5.44
C THR A 397 -2.28 -22.07 -4.59
N ASP A 398 -3.05 -22.92 -5.26
CA ASP A 398 -3.89 -23.92 -4.61
C ASP A 398 -3.18 -25.28 -4.69
N GLU A 399 -2.62 -25.71 -3.56
CA GLU A 399 -1.95 -27.02 -3.47
C GLU A 399 -2.97 -28.18 -3.39
N CYS A 400 -4.26 -27.87 -3.21
CA CYS A 400 -5.30 -28.87 -3.00
C CYS A 400 -5.69 -29.69 -4.24
N THR A 401 -5.25 -29.29 -5.42
CA THR A 401 -5.57 -30.00 -6.67
C THR A 401 -4.54 -31.06 -7.06
N ALA A 402 -3.42 -31.21 -6.34
CA ALA A 402 -2.31 -32.05 -6.75
C ALA A 402 -2.45 -33.53 -6.35
N ASP A 403 -3.35 -33.94 -5.44
CA ASP A 403 -3.36 -35.27 -4.84
C ASP A 403 -4.58 -36.19 -5.17
N THR A 404 -5.42 -35.83 -6.16
CA THR A 404 -6.56 -36.74 -6.52
C THR A 404 -6.21 -37.79 -7.59
N ASN A 405 -4.95 -37.93 -8.02
CA ASN A 405 -4.54 -38.92 -9.05
C ASN A 405 -3.53 -39.96 -8.55
N GLY A 406 -3.59 -40.39 -7.30
CA GLY A 406 -2.59 -41.32 -6.76
C GLY A 406 -3.08 -42.44 -5.87
N ALA A 407 -4.32 -42.97 -6.02
CA ALA A 407 -4.69 -44.21 -5.36
C ALA A 407 -5.92 -44.83 -6.02
N ASP A 408 -5.75 -45.44 -7.20
CA ASP A 408 -6.53 -46.63 -7.60
C ASP A 408 -5.95 -47.24 -8.88
N GLY A 409 -5.51 -48.48 -8.80
CA GLY A 409 -5.36 -49.25 -10.01
C GLY A 409 -4.14 -50.10 -10.16
N ALA A 410 -3.95 -51.05 -9.27
CA ALA A 410 -3.30 -52.31 -9.66
C ALA A 410 -4.40 -53.31 -9.98
N ASN A 411 -4.70 -53.50 -11.27
CA ASN A 411 -4.97 -54.83 -11.87
C ASN A 411 -5.54 -54.70 -13.28
N GLY A 412 -4.98 -55.44 -14.19
CA GLY A 412 -5.66 -55.94 -15.41
C GLY A 412 -5.00 -55.53 -16.71
N ALA A 413 -4.19 -56.45 -17.19
CA ALA A 413 -3.61 -56.49 -18.51
C ALA A 413 -4.65 -56.70 -19.62
N ASP A 414 -4.20 -56.41 -20.85
CA ASP A 414 -4.62 -56.93 -22.17
C ASP A 414 -5.59 -56.09 -23.02
N GLY A 415 -5.15 -55.83 -24.22
CA GLY A 415 -6.02 -55.73 -25.38
C GLY A 415 -5.77 -54.57 -26.34
N ALA A 416 -5.05 -54.88 -27.35
CA ALA A 416 -4.67 -54.16 -28.54
C ALA A 416 -5.80 -53.46 -29.34
N ASN A 417 -5.36 -52.43 -30.08
CA ASN A 417 -5.67 -52.15 -31.49
C ASN A 417 -6.78 -51.15 -31.86
N GLY A 418 -6.36 -50.13 -32.57
CA GLY A 418 -6.95 -49.77 -33.86
C GLY A 418 -7.90 -48.56 -33.89
N GLY A 419 -7.54 -47.58 -34.69
CA GLY A 419 -8.49 -46.81 -35.49
C GLY A 419 -8.49 -45.30 -35.31
N ALA A 420 -7.91 -44.66 -36.32
CA ALA A 420 -8.07 -43.24 -36.63
C ALA A 420 -9.52 -42.95 -37.06
N ASP A 421 -10.03 -41.78 -36.71
CA ASP A 421 -10.57 -40.80 -37.65
C ASP A 421 -11.26 -39.63 -36.93
N GLY A 422 -11.00 -38.50 -37.36
CA GLY A 422 -11.54 -37.23 -37.68
C GLY A 422 -12.91 -36.80 -37.06
N GLY A 423 -12.93 -35.58 -36.56
CA GLY A 423 -14.16 -34.87 -36.29
C GLY A 423 -13.87 -33.55 -35.56
N ALA A 424 -13.66 -32.51 -36.31
CA ALA A 424 -13.71 -31.15 -35.82
C ALA A 424 -15.14 -30.78 -35.39
N ASP A 425 -15.34 -30.30 -34.19
CA ASP A 425 -16.45 -29.40 -33.97
C ASP A 425 -16.13 -28.41 -32.85
N GLY A 426 -16.53 -27.13 -33.14
CA GLY A 426 -16.15 -25.96 -32.45
C GLY A 426 -16.85 -25.74 -31.09
N GLY A 427 -16.07 -25.61 -30.06
CA GLY A 427 -16.50 -25.10 -28.78
C GLY A 427 -16.15 -23.61 -28.69
N LYS A 428 -17.17 -22.78 -28.62
CA LYS A 428 -17.07 -21.33 -28.46
C LYS A 428 -16.41 -21.00 -27.13
N ASN A 429 -15.25 -20.37 -27.20
CA ASN A 429 -14.69 -19.62 -26.09
C ASN A 429 -15.52 -18.35 -25.92
N ASP A 430 -16.25 -18.24 -24.83
CA ASP A 430 -16.80 -16.96 -24.39
C ASP A 430 -15.62 -16.08 -23.95
N ALA A 431 -15.28 -15.17 -24.83
CA ALA A 431 -14.32 -14.12 -24.56
C ALA A 431 -14.87 -13.19 -23.47
N HIS A 432 -14.14 -13.03 -22.39
CA HIS A 432 -14.26 -11.87 -21.53
C HIS A 432 -14.23 -10.62 -22.41
N LYS A 433 -15.34 -9.88 -22.40
CA LYS A 433 -15.40 -8.57 -23.03
C LYS A 433 -14.50 -7.63 -22.21
N ASP A 434 -13.38 -7.27 -22.77
CA ASP A 434 -12.66 -6.08 -22.38
C ASP A 434 -13.64 -4.91 -22.34
N ALA A 435 -13.65 -4.21 -21.18
CA ALA A 435 -14.40 -2.98 -21.03
C ALA A 435 -13.92 -2.02 -22.10
N SER A 436 -14.79 -1.72 -23.06
CA SER A 436 -14.51 -0.81 -24.15
C SER A 436 -14.08 0.54 -23.61
N SER A 437 -12.95 1.04 -24.05
CA SER A 437 -12.48 2.39 -23.85
C SER A 437 -13.35 3.37 -24.68
N ASP A 438 -14.58 3.57 -24.22
CA ASP A 438 -15.45 4.61 -24.78
C ASP A 438 -15.12 5.93 -24.07
N PRO A 439 -14.62 6.95 -24.79
CA PRO A 439 -14.32 8.26 -24.20
C PRO A 439 -15.54 8.94 -23.55
N SER A 440 -16.76 8.54 -23.94
CA SER A 440 -18.00 9.05 -23.34
C SER A 440 -18.22 8.58 -21.92
N ALA A 441 -17.73 7.38 -21.56
CA ALA A 441 -17.87 6.83 -20.21
C ALA A 441 -17.10 7.66 -19.17
N GLY A 442 -15.95 8.23 -19.54
CA GLY A 442 -15.19 9.13 -18.67
C GLY A 442 -15.87 10.48 -18.44
N LEU A 443 -16.56 10.99 -19.46
CA LEU A 443 -17.33 12.24 -19.33
C LEU A 443 -18.62 12.04 -18.51
N ASP A 444 -19.26 10.89 -18.66
CA ASP A 444 -20.43 10.52 -17.86
C ASP A 444 -20.07 10.33 -16.37
N ALA A 445 -18.90 9.77 -16.06
CA ALA A 445 -18.37 9.66 -14.69
C ALA A 445 -18.10 11.05 -14.09
N LEU A 446 -17.51 11.97 -14.87
CA LEU A 446 -17.30 13.36 -14.44
C LEU A 446 -18.60 14.13 -14.24
N ASP A 447 -19.60 13.94 -15.10
CA ASP A 447 -20.90 14.58 -14.94
C ASP A 447 -21.71 14.00 -13.78
N LYS A 448 -21.51 12.72 -13.47
CA LYS A 448 -22.09 12.07 -12.28
C LYS A 448 -21.43 12.57 -10.99
N LEU A 449 -20.10 12.73 -10.99
CA LEU A 449 -19.35 13.35 -9.90
C LEU A 449 -19.88 14.78 -9.61
N LYS A 450 -20.08 15.60 -10.64
CA LYS A 450 -20.61 16.96 -10.52
C LYS A 450 -22.02 17.04 -9.96
N SER A 451 -22.85 16.04 -10.21
CA SER A 451 -24.24 16.03 -9.75
C SER A 451 -24.38 15.58 -8.29
N GLN A 452 -23.35 14.94 -7.73
CA GLN A 452 -23.37 14.31 -6.42
C GLN A 452 -22.51 15.02 -5.38
N ILE A 453 -21.48 15.76 -5.80
CA ILE A 453 -20.60 16.50 -4.89
C ILE A 453 -21.12 17.92 -4.76
N SER A 454 -21.52 18.31 -3.54
CA SER A 454 -21.93 19.68 -3.22
C SER A 454 -20.75 20.67 -3.17
N CYS A 455 -19.55 20.19 -3.33
CA CYS A 455 -18.32 20.98 -3.45
C CYS A 455 -18.38 21.86 -4.71
N PRO A 456 -18.09 23.17 -4.64
CA PRO A 456 -18.25 24.12 -5.75
C PRO A 456 -17.24 23.95 -6.89
N VAL A 457 -16.66 22.78 -7.08
CA VAL A 457 -15.75 22.49 -8.20
C VAL A 457 -16.56 22.33 -9.48
N ASP A 458 -16.73 23.41 -10.22
CA ASP A 458 -17.29 23.35 -11.57
C ASP A 458 -16.22 22.96 -12.58
N LEU A 459 -16.09 21.65 -12.79
CA LEU A 459 -15.15 21.09 -13.77
C LEU A 459 -15.46 21.51 -15.23
N LYS A 460 -16.68 22.02 -15.51
CA LYS A 460 -17.01 22.62 -16.82
C LYS A 460 -16.29 23.95 -17.07
N SER A 461 -15.96 24.69 -15.99
CA SER A 461 -15.20 25.91 -16.15
C SER A 461 -13.71 25.68 -16.43
N LEU A 462 -13.18 24.51 -16.07
CA LEU A 462 -11.84 24.07 -16.46
C LEU A 462 -11.77 23.67 -17.95
N ALA A 463 -12.87 23.18 -18.50
CA ALA A 463 -12.96 22.79 -19.93
C ALA A 463 -13.44 23.92 -20.85
N GLY A 464 -13.97 25.02 -20.32
CA GLY A 464 -14.60 26.10 -21.10
C GLY A 464 -13.86 27.44 -21.10
N SER A 465 -12.66 27.52 -20.52
CA SER A 465 -11.81 28.73 -20.51
C SER A 465 -10.56 28.58 -21.40
N MET A 466 -10.67 27.81 -22.49
CA MET A 466 -9.70 27.80 -23.57
C MET A 466 -10.29 28.41 -24.84
#